data_962af9729b026c32a417d487bd6751fb
#
_entry.id   962af9729b026c32a417d487bd6751fb
#
_cell.length_a   1.000
_cell.length_b   1.000
_cell.length_c   1.000
_cell.angle_alpha   90.00
_cell.angle_beta   90.00
_cell.angle_gamma   90.00
#
_symmetry.space_group_name_H-M   'P 1'
#
loop_
_entity.id
_entity.type
_entity.pdbx_description
1 polymer ?
#
loop_
_entity_poly.entity_id
_entity_poly.type
_entity_poly.pdbx_seq_one_letter_code
_entity_poly.pdbx_strand_id
1 'polypeptide(L)'
;MFKTRLLSGIVLIIIALATIIPGGIVLFVTLAAISLIGMQELYKAMKVQEKGVGGLELAGYAGAVIYYLTLLLDKEEFSLIAILFALVLIMSVYVFTYPKYHADQIMAAMFGVIYVAVMLSYIYKTRNLESGAWLVGLIFISSWGSDTCAYCVGMLIGKHKMAPVLSPKKSVEGGIGGVAGAALLGALYAVVIVKWNPASGHTALMYALICAVGALISMVGDLAASAIKRNKEIKDYGRLIPGHGGILDRFDSVIFTAPFIYFLANVLL
;
A
#
# COMPACT_ATOMS: atom_id res chain seq x y z
N MET A 1 4.32 22.93 12.23
CA MET A 1 3.46 21.98 11.49
C MET A 1 3.85 21.80 10.01
N PHE A 2 3.97 22.83 9.16
CA PHE A 2 4.37 22.64 7.76
C PHE A 2 5.80 22.09 7.60
N LYS A 3 6.78 22.68 8.27
CA LYS A 3 8.18 22.22 8.24
C LYS A 3 8.35 20.74 8.66
N THR A 4 7.63 20.31 9.70
CA THR A 4 7.68 18.92 10.18
C THR A 4 7.14 17.96 9.12
N ARG A 5 6.03 18.32 8.47
CA ARG A 5 5.46 17.50 7.37
C ARG A 5 6.39 17.42 6.17
N LEU A 6 6.93 18.56 5.73
CA LEU A 6 7.88 18.58 4.62
C LEU A 6 9.10 17.69 4.91
N LEU A 7 9.69 17.83 6.09
CA LEU A 7 10.87 17.05 6.48
C LEU A 7 10.56 15.55 6.52
N SER A 8 9.48 15.14 7.18
CA SER A 8 9.12 13.72 7.23
C SER A 8 8.74 13.15 5.86
N GLY A 9 8.12 13.93 4.96
CA GLY A 9 7.88 13.52 3.58
C GLY A 9 9.18 13.30 2.79
N ILE A 10 10.16 14.20 2.92
CA ILE A 10 11.48 14.05 2.30
C ILE A 10 12.18 12.80 2.82
N VAL A 11 12.17 12.57 4.15
CA VAL A 11 12.78 11.38 4.77
C VAL A 11 12.13 10.10 4.24
N LEU A 12 10.79 10.05 4.09
CA LEU A 12 10.10 8.90 3.52
C LEU A 12 10.52 8.62 2.08
N ILE A 13 10.66 9.65 1.25
CA ILE A 13 11.13 9.49 -0.14
C ILE A 13 12.57 8.99 -0.15
N ILE A 14 13.45 9.53 0.70
CA ILE A 14 14.84 9.07 0.79
C ILE A 14 14.90 7.60 1.21
N ILE A 15 14.13 7.19 2.22
CA ILE A 15 14.06 5.79 2.67
C ILE A 15 13.54 4.90 1.54
N ALA A 16 12.47 5.31 0.84
CA ALA A 16 11.93 4.57 -0.28
C ALA A 16 12.98 4.37 -1.38
N LEU A 17 13.67 5.41 -1.81
CA LEU A 17 14.73 5.33 -2.82
C LEU A 17 15.91 4.49 -2.34
N ALA A 18 16.37 4.69 -1.09
CA ALA A 18 17.49 3.95 -0.51
C ALA A 18 17.22 2.45 -0.36
N THR A 19 15.95 2.03 -0.36
CA THR A 19 15.57 0.61 -0.27
C THR A 19 15.17 0.01 -1.61
N ILE A 20 14.50 0.78 -2.47
CA ILE A 20 14.05 0.32 -3.79
C ILE A 20 15.22 0.21 -4.78
N ILE A 21 16.15 1.17 -4.77
CA ILE A 21 17.28 1.17 -5.71
C ILE A 21 18.14 -0.09 -5.53
N PRO A 22 18.68 -0.42 -4.34
CA PRO A 22 19.42 -1.66 -4.16
C PRO A 22 18.53 -2.90 -4.30
N GLY A 23 17.27 -2.82 -3.90
CA GLY A 23 16.33 -3.96 -3.99
C GLY A 23 16.71 -5.11 -3.06
N GLY A 24 16.50 -6.35 -3.52
CA GLY A 24 16.92 -7.58 -2.83
C GLY A 24 16.53 -7.63 -1.36
N ILE A 25 17.46 -8.09 -0.51
CA ILE A 25 17.21 -8.28 0.93
C ILE A 25 16.90 -6.96 1.67
N VAL A 26 17.45 -5.82 1.22
CA VAL A 26 17.23 -4.52 1.85
C VAL A 26 15.77 -4.11 1.70
N LEU A 27 15.23 -4.18 0.49
CA LEU A 27 13.82 -3.90 0.23
C LEU A 27 12.92 -4.91 0.92
N PHE A 28 13.28 -6.19 0.87
CA PHE A 28 12.54 -7.27 1.53
C PHE A 28 12.35 -6.99 3.03
N VAL A 29 13.44 -6.79 3.78
CA VAL A 29 13.40 -6.53 5.22
C VAL A 29 12.60 -5.26 5.54
N THR A 30 12.77 -4.21 4.72
CA THR A 30 12.04 -2.97 4.90
C THR A 30 10.53 -3.16 4.73
N LEU A 31 10.10 -3.86 3.68
CA LEU A 31 8.68 -4.13 3.43
C LEU A 31 8.08 -5.06 4.47
N ALA A 32 8.81 -6.09 4.91
CA ALA A 32 8.38 -6.95 5.99
C ALA A 32 8.17 -6.15 7.30
N ALA A 33 9.11 -5.26 7.65
CA ALA A 33 8.98 -4.40 8.82
C ALA A 33 7.79 -3.42 8.70
N ILE A 34 7.64 -2.75 7.54
CA ILE A 34 6.51 -1.86 7.24
C ILE A 34 5.18 -2.63 7.34
N SER A 35 5.11 -3.86 6.82
CA SER A 35 3.93 -4.70 6.89
C SER A 35 3.55 -5.06 8.32
N LEU A 36 4.51 -5.50 9.14
CA LEU A 36 4.24 -5.85 10.53
C LEU A 36 3.80 -4.64 11.36
N ILE A 37 4.42 -3.47 11.14
CA ILE A 37 4.00 -2.21 11.80
C ILE A 37 2.60 -1.80 11.32
N GLY A 38 2.33 -1.85 10.01
CA GLY A 38 1.01 -1.54 9.46
C GLY A 38 -0.08 -2.49 9.96
N MET A 39 0.22 -3.80 10.06
CA MET A 39 -0.68 -4.77 10.69
C MET A 39 -0.94 -4.42 12.16
N GLN A 40 0.08 -4.04 12.92
CA GLN A 40 -0.08 -3.63 14.32
C GLN A 40 -1.00 -2.41 14.44
N GLU A 41 -0.83 -1.40 13.58
CA GLU A 41 -1.67 -0.22 13.55
C GLU A 41 -3.13 -0.59 13.22
N LEU A 42 -3.34 -1.46 12.22
CA LEU A 42 -4.66 -1.95 11.85
C LEU A 42 -5.31 -2.74 12.99
N TYR A 43 -4.58 -3.67 13.61
CA TYR A 43 -5.10 -4.50 14.70
C TYR A 43 -5.53 -3.66 15.91
N LYS A 44 -4.75 -2.62 16.24
CA LYS A 44 -5.14 -1.64 17.27
C LYS A 44 -6.42 -0.90 16.89
N ALA A 45 -6.51 -0.43 15.64
CA ALA A 45 -7.70 0.26 15.14
C ALA A 45 -8.94 -0.63 15.15
N MET A 46 -8.78 -1.91 14.78
CA MET A 46 -9.85 -2.91 14.73
C MET A 46 -10.15 -3.54 16.09
N LYS A 47 -9.38 -3.22 17.14
CA LYS A 47 -9.49 -3.79 18.50
C LYS A 47 -9.41 -5.32 18.50
N VAL A 48 -8.48 -5.89 17.75
CA VAL A 48 -8.21 -7.34 17.74
C VAL A 48 -7.83 -7.82 19.14
N GLN A 49 -7.13 -6.99 19.90
CA GLN A 49 -6.84 -7.19 21.32
C GLN A 49 -7.03 -5.86 22.07
N GLU A 50 -7.53 -5.94 23.31
CA GLU A 50 -7.73 -4.74 24.13
C GLU A 50 -6.43 -4.25 24.79
N LYS A 51 -5.58 -5.17 25.25
CA LYS A 51 -4.31 -4.83 25.94
C LYS A 51 -3.19 -5.78 25.52
N GLY A 52 -2.06 -5.20 25.15
CA GLY A 52 -0.86 -5.95 24.77
C GLY A 52 -0.98 -6.61 23.41
N VAL A 53 -0.16 -7.63 23.15
CA VAL A 53 -0.19 -8.46 21.94
C VAL A 53 -0.88 -9.77 22.28
N GLY A 54 -1.96 -10.08 21.59
CA GLY A 54 -2.75 -11.28 21.82
C GLY A 54 -2.39 -12.44 20.89
N GLY A 55 -2.96 -13.61 21.18
CA GLY A 55 -2.72 -14.83 20.38
C GLY A 55 -3.14 -14.67 18.92
N LEU A 56 -4.27 -13.98 18.64
CA LEU A 56 -4.71 -13.72 17.26
C LEU A 56 -3.74 -12.83 16.48
N GLU A 57 -3.22 -11.76 17.13
CA GLU A 57 -2.22 -10.89 16.51
C GLU A 57 -0.94 -11.65 16.21
N LEU A 58 -0.45 -12.46 17.18
CA LEU A 58 0.73 -13.30 16.99
C LEU A 58 0.55 -14.30 15.83
N ALA A 59 -0.62 -14.94 15.74
CA ALA A 59 -0.94 -15.83 14.63
C ALA A 59 -0.95 -15.09 13.29
N GLY A 60 -1.52 -13.88 13.24
CA GLY A 60 -1.49 -13.03 12.06
C GLY A 60 -0.06 -12.63 11.65
N TYR A 61 0.78 -12.19 12.60
CA TYR A 61 2.19 -11.87 12.33
C TYR A 61 2.97 -13.11 11.87
N ALA A 62 2.77 -14.27 12.51
CA ALA A 62 3.40 -15.52 12.08
C ALA A 62 2.99 -15.89 10.65
N GLY A 63 1.71 -15.78 10.31
CA GLY A 63 1.21 -15.98 8.96
C GLY A 63 1.84 -15.04 7.94
N ALA A 64 1.95 -13.76 8.27
CA ALA A 64 2.61 -12.77 7.41
C ALA A 64 4.11 -13.10 7.21
N VAL A 65 4.81 -13.48 8.28
CA VAL A 65 6.23 -13.88 8.20
C VAL A 65 6.40 -15.11 7.33
N ILE A 66 5.56 -16.14 7.50
CA ILE A 66 5.60 -17.37 6.68
C ILE A 66 5.36 -17.03 5.20
N TYR A 67 4.39 -16.14 4.92
CA TYR A 67 4.14 -15.66 3.57
C TYR A 67 5.37 -14.92 3.00
N TYR A 68 5.97 -14.01 3.75
CA TYR A 68 7.18 -13.32 3.32
C TYR A 68 8.35 -14.27 3.09
N LEU A 69 8.47 -15.33 3.88
CA LEU A 69 9.50 -16.37 3.66
C LEU A 69 9.34 -17.08 2.31
N THR A 70 8.11 -17.29 1.81
CA THR A 70 7.93 -17.87 0.47
C THR A 70 8.50 -16.96 -0.62
N LEU A 71 8.40 -15.64 -0.45
CA LEU A 71 8.97 -14.67 -1.39
C LEU A 71 10.50 -14.61 -1.29
N LEU A 72 11.05 -14.65 -0.07
CA LEU A 72 12.49 -14.62 0.15
C LEU A 72 13.21 -15.85 -0.42
N LEU A 73 12.56 -17.01 -0.32
CA LEU A 73 13.10 -18.29 -0.79
C LEU A 73 12.82 -18.55 -2.28
N ASP A 74 12.23 -17.58 -2.98
CA ASP A 74 11.81 -17.70 -4.38
C ASP A 74 10.87 -18.89 -4.62
N LYS A 75 9.95 -19.08 -3.66
CA LYS A 75 8.96 -20.15 -3.62
C LYS A 75 7.54 -19.58 -3.70
N GLU A 76 7.31 -18.73 -4.70
CA GLU A 76 6.02 -18.06 -4.87
C GLU A 76 4.84 -19.01 -5.10
N GLU A 77 5.09 -20.20 -5.63
CA GLU A 77 4.09 -21.26 -5.79
C GLU A 77 3.44 -21.67 -4.45
N PHE A 78 4.13 -21.47 -3.33
CA PHE A 78 3.60 -21.74 -1.99
C PHE A 78 2.92 -20.54 -1.33
N SER A 79 2.84 -19.39 -1.99
CA SER A 79 2.25 -18.18 -1.41
C SER A 79 0.78 -18.37 -1.02
N LEU A 80 0.00 -19.08 -1.84
CA LEU A 80 -1.40 -19.38 -1.53
C LEU A 80 -1.51 -20.29 -0.30
N ILE A 81 -0.68 -21.34 -0.23
CA ILE A 81 -0.71 -22.27 0.92
C ILE A 81 -0.25 -21.56 2.21
N ALA A 82 0.68 -20.60 2.13
CA ALA A 82 1.09 -19.78 3.27
C ALA A 82 -0.08 -18.91 3.80
N ILE A 83 -0.89 -18.33 2.90
CA ILE A 83 -2.09 -17.56 3.27
C ILE A 83 -3.14 -18.48 3.92
N LEU A 84 -3.38 -19.66 3.36
CA LEU A 84 -4.30 -20.64 3.94
C LEU A 84 -3.79 -21.14 5.30
N PHE A 85 -2.49 -21.32 5.45
CA PHE A 85 -1.89 -21.68 6.72
C PHE A 85 -2.04 -20.57 7.78
N ALA A 86 -1.92 -19.30 7.39
CA ALA A 86 -2.20 -18.18 8.27
C ALA A 86 -3.66 -18.22 8.79
N LEU A 87 -4.63 -18.52 7.90
CA LEU A 87 -6.02 -18.69 8.28
C LEU A 87 -6.18 -19.85 9.30
N VAL A 88 -5.55 -21.00 9.03
CA VAL A 88 -5.60 -22.16 9.95
C VAL A 88 -4.99 -21.81 11.31
N LEU A 89 -3.86 -21.08 11.35
CA LEU A 89 -3.26 -20.62 12.61
C LEU A 89 -4.20 -19.71 13.40
N ILE A 90 -4.78 -18.72 12.75
CA ILE A 90 -5.72 -17.78 13.37
C ILE A 90 -6.95 -18.52 13.91
N MET A 91 -7.53 -19.43 13.11
CA MET A 91 -8.67 -20.26 13.52
C MET A 91 -8.32 -21.21 14.67
N SER A 92 -7.11 -21.77 14.67
CA SER A 92 -6.64 -22.63 15.77
C SER A 92 -6.56 -21.86 17.08
N VAL A 93 -5.98 -20.66 17.07
CA VAL A 93 -5.95 -19.78 18.25
C VAL A 93 -7.37 -19.51 18.75
N TYR A 94 -8.30 -19.20 17.83
CA TYR A 94 -9.69 -18.97 18.20
C TYR A 94 -10.32 -20.16 18.90
N VAL A 95 -10.21 -21.34 18.32
CA VAL A 95 -10.80 -22.58 18.88
C VAL A 95 -10.21 -22.91 20.25
N PHE A 96 -8.89 -22.90 20.37
CA PHE A 96 -8.21 -23.28 21.61
C PHE A 96 -8.32 -22.25 22.74
N THR A 97 -8.71 -21.01 22.41
CA THR A 97 -8.89 -19.95 23.42
C THR A 97 -10.34 -19.54 23.62
N TYR A 98 -11.29 -20.26 23.02
CA TYR A 98 -12.73 -19.96 23.15
C TYR A 98 -13.16 -19.94 24.63
N PRO A 99 -14.00 -18.97 25.05
CA PRO A 99 -14.68 -17.91 24.29
C PRO A 99 -13.97 -16.54 24.32
N LYS A 100 -12.65 -16.49 24.41
CA LYS A 100 -11.86 -15.27 24.62
C LYS A 100 -12.01 -14.26 23.47
N TYR A 101 -12.10 -14.71 22.25
CA TYR A 101 -12.17 -13.87 21.04
C TYR A 101 -13.53 -14.00 20.36
N HIS A 102 -13.92 -12.96 19.63
CA HIS A 102 -15.11 -12.92 18.79
C HIS A 102 -14.76 -13.09 17.31
N ALA A 103 -15.75 -13.48 16.48
CA ALA A 103 -15.55 -13.76 15.07
C ALA A 103 -15.06 -12.54 14.26
N ASP A 104 -15.48 -11.33 14.62
CA ASP A 104 -15.03 -10.08 14.01
C ASP A 104 -13.53 -9.82 14.22
N GLN A 105 -12.97 -10.23 15.37
CA GLN A 105 -11.53 -10.13 15.65
C GLN A 105 -10.72 -11.09 14.78
N ILE A 106 -11.26 -12.28 14.46
CA ILE A 106 -10.64 -13.24 13.54
C ILE A 106 -10.61 -12.66 12.12
N MET A 107 -11.76 -12.13 11.67
CA MET A 107 -11.86 -11.48 10.38
C MET A 107 -10.87 -10.31 10.28
N ALA A 108 -10.75 -9.51 11.32
CA ALA A 108 -9.79 -8.40 11.37
C ALA A 108 -8.34 -8.89 11.35
N ALA A 109 -8.02 -9.99 12.05
CA ALA A 109 -6.68 -10.58 12.06
C ALA A 109 -6.28 -11.07 10.65
N MET A 110 -7.19 -11.80 9.97
CA MET A 110 -6.95 -12.28 8.61
C MET A 110 -6.92 -11.14 7.59
N PHE A 111 -7.78 -10.13 7.77
CA PHE A 111 -7.77 -8.93 6.94
C PHE A 111 -6.43 -8.22 7.01
N GLY A 112 -5.79 -8.12 8.19
CA GLY A 112 -4.44 -7.57 8.32
C GLY A 112 -3.39 -8.33 7.53
N VAL A 113 -3.43 -9.66 7.50
CA VAL A 113 -2.52 -10.47 6.67
C VAL A 113 -2.68 -10.15 5.19
N ILE A 114 -3.92 -10.20 4.68
CA ILE A 114 -4.18 -10.00 3.26
C ILE A 114 -3.99 -8.53 2.88
N TYR A 115 -4.68 -7.63 3.56
CA TYR A 115 -4.74 -6.21 3.22
C TYR A 115 -3.40 -5.51 3.38
N VAL A 116 -2.64 -5.85 4.42
CA VAL A 116 -1.36 -5.17 4.67
C VAL A 116 -0.20 -5.99 4.12
N ALA A 117 0.04 -7.20 4.63
CA ALA A 117 1.25 -7.94 4.32
C ALA A 117 1.28 -8.43 2.87
N VAL A 118 0.21 -9.10 2.41
CA VAL A 118 0.18 -9.63 1.04
C VAL A 118 0.17 -8.50 0.01
N MET A 119 -0.67 -7.47 0.17
CA MET A 119 -0.77 -6.41 -0.83
C MET A 119 0.49 -5.54 -0.90
N LEU A 120 1.13 -5.21 0.24
CA LEU A 120 2.40 -4.46 0.22
C LEU A 120 3.56 -5.27 -0.38
N SER A 121 3.54 -6.59 -0.24
CA SER A 121 4.59 -7.44 -0.81
C SER A 121 4.71 -7.31 -2.34
N TYR A 122 3.66 -6.87 -3.02
CA TYR A 122 3.70 -6.63 -4.46
C TYR A 122 4.68 -5.53 -4.88
N ILE A 123 5.11 -4.65 -3.98
CA ILE A 123 6.24 -3.75 -4.23
C ILE A 123 7.52 -4.56 -4.45
N TYR A 124 7.77 -5.58 -3.61
CA TYR A 124 8.92 -6.48 -3.75
C TYR A 124 8.81 -7.33 -5.02
N LYS A 125 7.62 -7.89 -5.28
CA LYS A 125 7.36 -8.67 -6.50
C LYS A 125 7.57 -7.83 -7.76
N THR A 126 7.06 -6.59 -7.79
CA THR A 126 7.28 -5.67 -8.92
C THR A 126 8.76 -5.35 -9.09
N ARG A 127 9.51 -5.18 -7.98
CA ARG A 127 10.96 -4.91 -8.02
C ARG A 127 11.76 -6.06 -8.62
N ASN A 128 11.30 -7.29 -8.47
CA ASN A 128 11.95 -8.51 -8.98
C ASN A 128 11.57 -8.83 -10.44
N LEU A 129 10.65 -8.08 -11.07
CA LEU A 129 10.39 -8.20 -12.51
C LEU A 129 11.57 -7.72 -13.33
N GLU A 130 11.61 -8.09 -14.60
CA GLU A 130 12.53 -7.49 -15.59
C GLU A 130 12.30 -5.97 -15.61
N SER A 131 13.37 -5.19 -15.54
CA SER A 131 13.31 -3.72 -15.38
C SER A 131 12.55 -3.24 -14.11
N GLY A 132 12.33 -4.12 -13.12
CA GLY A 132 11.49 -3.86 -11.95
C GLY A 132 11.89 -2.65 -11.11
N ALA A 133 13.18 -2.26 -11.09
CA ALA A 133 13.63 -1.03 -10.43
C ALA A 133 12.90 0.22 -10.97
N TRP A 134 12.56 0.24 -12.24
CA TRP A 134 11.80 1.30 -12.89
C TRP A 134 10.30 1.10 -12.71
N LEU A 135 9.82 -0.15 -12.79
CA LEU A 135 8.38 -0.45 -12.69
C LEU A 135 7.80 -0.10 -11.30
N VAL A 136 8.58 -0.24 -10.23
CA VAL A 136 8.17 0.22 -8.88
C VAL A 136 7.84 1.71 -8.86
N GLY A 137 8.51 2.53 -9.66
CA GLY A 137 8.21 3.96 -9.80
C GLY A 137 6.75 4.22 -10.20
N LEU A 138 6.14 3.34 -11.01
CA LEU A 138 4.75 3.47 -11.45
C LEU A 138 3.76 3.32 -10.28
N ILE A 139 4.09 2.50 -9.26
CA ILE A 139 3.27 2.37 -8.05
C ILE A 139 3.18 3.72 -7.33
N PHE A 140 4.32 4.40 -7.15
CA PHE A 140 4.37 5.69 -6.44
C PHE A 140 3.84 6.85 -7.28
N ILE A 141 4.01 6.83 -8.60
CA ILE A 141 3.40 7.81 -9.51
C ILE A 141 1.88 7.68 -9.46
N SER A 142 1.37 6.44 -9.52
CA SER A 142 -0.06 6.16 -9.49
C SER A 142 -0.73 6.47 -8.13
N SER A 143 0.02 6.39 -7.03
CA SER A 143 -0.48 6.69 -5.69
C SER A 143 -0.14 8.12 -5.27
N TRP A 144 1.08 8.39 -4.81
CA TRP A 144 1.48 9.70 -4.29
C TRP A 144 1.51 10.80 -5.35
N GLY A 145 1.88 10.46 -6.59
CA GLY A 145 1.80 11.38 -7.73
C GLY A 145 0.36 11.81 -8.01
N SER A 146 -0.55 10.84 -8.09
CA SER A 146 -1.99 11.08 -8.25
C SER A 146 -2.56 11.93 -7.12
N ASP A 147 -2.25 11.61 -5.85
CA ASP A 147 -2.74 12.36 -4.69
C ASP A 147 -2.26 13.82 -4.72
N THR A 148 -1.01 14.04 -5.13
CA THR A 148 -0.45 15.38 -5.28
C THR A 148 -1.16 16.17 -6.37
N CYS A 149 -1.35 15.58 -7.55
CA CYS A 149 -2.07 16.20 -8.66
C CYS A 149 -3.53 16.47 -8.29
N ALA A 150 -4.19 15.49 -7.64
CA ALA A 150 -5.56 15.63 -7.18
C ALA A 150 -5.72 16.77 -6.17
N TYR A 151 -4.77 16.91 -5.24
CA TYR A 151 -4.74 18.02 -4.29
C TYR A 151 -4.58 19.38 -4.99
N CYS A 152 -3.62 19.49 -5.92
CA CYS A 152 -3.37 20.74 -6.65
C CYS A 152 -4.61 21.16 -7.48
N VAL A 153 -5.16 20.25 -8.28
CA VAL A 153 -6.33 20.52 -9.11
C VAL A 153 -7.57 20.79 -8.25
N GLY A 154 -7.78 19.99 -7.20
CA GLY A 154 -8.89 20.17 -6.28
C GLY A 154 -8.85 21.51 -5.53
N MET A 155 -7.65 22.02 -5.24
CA MET A 155 -7.46 23.34 -4.62
C MET A 155 -7.75 24.48 -5.59
N LEU A 156 -7.42 24.31 -6.87
CA LEU A 156 -7.57 25.36 -7.90
C LEU A 156 -9.02 25.46 -8.43
N ILE A 157 -9.64 24.33 -8.72
CA ILE A 157 -10.94 24.27 -9.42
C ILE A 157 -11.98 23.36 -8.76
N GLY A 158 -11.68 22.73 -7.62
CA GLY A 158 -12.58 21.77 -6.96
C GLY A 158 -13.86 22.44 -6.42
N LYS A 159 -15.00 22.05 -6.97
CA LYS A 159 -16.32 22.55 -6.57
C LYS A 159 -17.22 21.44 -6.02
N HIS A 160 -17.18 20.26 -6.63
CA HIS A 160 -18.06 19.15 -6.29
C HIS A 160 -17.36 18.17 -5.34
N LYS A 161 -17.98 17.87 -4.19
CA LYS A 161 -17.42 16.93 -3.22
C LYS A 161 -17.54 15.50 -3.73
N MET A 162 -16.44 14.75 -3.74
CA MET A 162 -16.40 13.35 -4.17
C MET A 162 -16.98 12.41 -3.10
N ALA A 163 -16.56 12.58 -1.85
CA ALA A 163 -16.94 11.72 -0.74
C ALA A 163 -17.16 12.55 0.54
N PRO A 164 -18.31 13.26 0.67
CA PRO A 164 -18.54 14.22 1.76
C PRO A 164 -18.39 13.64 3.17
N VAL A 165 -18.80 12.38 3.36
CA VAL A 165 -18.76 11.70 4.66
C VAL A 165 -17.37 11.12 4.95
N LEU A 166 -16.74 10.47 3.97
CA LEU A 166 -15.45 9.79 4.15
C LEU A 166 -14.28 10.76 4.16
N SER A 167 -14.22 11.62 3.15
CA SER A 167 -13.15 12.57 2.94
C SER A 167 -13.69 13.90 2.41
N PRO A 168 -14.13 14.82 3.28
CA PRO A 168 -14.81 16.07 2.88
C PRO A 168 -13.94 17.05 2.10
N LYS A 169 -12.63 16.82 2.05
CA LYS A 169 -11.70 17.65 1.29
C LYS A 169 -11.52 17.21 -0.16
N LYS A 170 -11.85 15.96 -0.51
CA LYS A 170 -11.72 15.44 -1.87
C LYS A 170 -12.83 15.98 -2.77
N SER A 171 -12.48 16.43 -3.98
CA SER A 171 -13.38 16.88 -5.02
C SER A 171 -13.33 15.99 -6.25
N VAL A 172 -14.41 15.97 -7.03
CA VAL A 172 -14.49 15.21 -8.29
C VAL A 172 -13.48 15.73 -9.30
N GLU A 173 -13.37 17.06 -9.42
CA GLU A 173 -12.39 17.72 -10.30
C GLU A 173 -10.96 17.36 -9.89
N GLY A 174 -10.70 17.31 -8.57
CA GLY A 174 -9.43 16.84 -8.04
C GLY A 174 -9.16 15.38 -8.43
N GLY A 175 -10.16 14.51 -8.34
CA GLY A 175 -10.03 13.11 -8.75
C GLY A 175 -9.67 12.95 -10.23
N ILE A 176 -10.38 13.68 -11.12
CA ILE A 176 -10.07 13.69 -12.55
C ILE A 176 -8.66 14.23 -12.79
N GLY A 177 -8.29 15.32 -12.09
CA GLY A 177 -6.95 15.90 -12.16
C GLY A 177 -5.86 14.96 -11.66
N GLY A 178 -6.16 14.12 -10.65
CA GLY A 178 -5.26 13.08 -10.15
C GLY A 178 -4.98 12.01 -11.20
N VAL A 179 -6.03 11.50 -11.86
CA VAL A 179 -5.90 10.50 -12.94
C VAL A 179 -5.14 11.06 -14.14
N ALA A 180 -5.53 12.24 -14.62
CA ALA A 180 -4.86 12.89 -15.75
C ALA A 180 -3.40 13.24 -15.41
N GLY A 181 -3.15 13.73 -14.20
CA GLY A 181 -1.81 14.03 -13.71
C GLY A 181 -0.93 12.80 -13.59
N ALA A 182 -1.45 11.69 -13.04
CA ALA A 182 -0.74 10.42 -12.97
C ALA A 182 -0.41 9.87 -14.37
N ALA A 183 -1.36 9.94 -15.31
CA ALA A 183 -1.13 9.55 -16.71
C ALA A 183 -0.01 10.36 -17.35
N LEU A 184 -0.03 11.68 -17.18
CA LEU A 184 1.00 12.58 -17.69
C LEU A 184 2.38 12.29 -17.06
N LEU A 185 2.43 12.13 -15.74
CA LEU A 185 3.65 11.79 -15.02
C LEU A 185 4.20 10.44 -15.48
N GLY A 186 3.33 9.43 -15.69
CA GLY A 186 3.71 8.13 -16.24
C GLY A 186 4.30 8.24 -17.65
N ALA A 187 3.68 9.03 -18.53
CA ALA A 187 4.22 9.28 -19.87
C ALA A 187 5.59 9.97 -19.84
N LEU A 188 5.75 10.99 -18.99
CA LEU A 188 7.03 11.68 -18.81
C LEU A 188 8.11 10.75 -18.23
N TYR A 189 7.71 9.91 -17.27
CA TYR A 189 8.59 8.91 -16.68
C TYR A 189 9.08 7.91 -17.72
N ALA A 190 8.23 7.47 -18.65
CA ALA A 190 8.63 6.61 -19.76
C ALA A 190 9.72 7.25 -20.63
N VAL A 191 9.63 8.55 -20.93
CA VAL A 191 10.65 9.27 -21.70
C VAL A 191 12.00 9.26 -20.99
N VAL A 192 11.99 9.36 -19.67
CA VAL A 192 13.22 9.26 -18.85
C VAL A 192 13.78 7.84 -18.89
N ILE A 193 12.93 6.82 -18.71
CA ILE A 193 13.36 5.42 -18.71
C ILE A 193 13.98 5.01 -20.06
N VAL A 194 13.34 5.36 -21.17
CA VAL A 194 13.85 5.02 -22.51
C VAL A 194 15.28 5.51 -22.74
N LYS A 195 15.68 6.65 -22.14
CA LYS A 195 17.06 7.13 -22.19
C LYS A 195 18.05 6.24 -21.44
N TRP A 196 17.62 5.62 -20.34
CA TRP A 196 18.46 4.82 -19.45
C TRP A 196 18.36 3.32 -19.72
N ASN A 197 17.25 2.88 -20.32
CA ASN A 197 17.00 1.49 -20.71
C ASN A 197 16.30 1.45 -22.09
N PRO A 198 17.03 1.67 -23.19
CA PRO A 198 16.47 1.71 -24.55
C PRO A 198 15.84 0.38 -24.99
N ALA A 199 16.25 -0.73 -24.39
CA ALA A 199 15.78 -2.07 -24.74
C ALA A 199 14.36 -2.39 -24.19
N SER A 200 13.76 -1.52 -23.38
CA SER A 200 12.48 -1.79 -22.76
C SER A 200 11.31 -1.90 -23.76
N GLY A 201 11.43 -1.36 -24.97
CA GLY A 201 10.36 -1.42 -25.99
C GLY A 201 9.04 -0.73 -25.63
N HIS A 202 8.94 -0.20 -24.40
CA HIS A 202 7.71 0.30 -23.83
C HIS A 202 7.39 1.72 -24.28
N THR A 203 6.11 1.98 -24.60
CA THR A 203 5.69 3.29 -25.09
C THR A 203 5.23 4.19 -23.93
N ALA A 204 5.35 5.51 -24.13
CA ALA A 204 4.83 6.49 -23.19
C ALA A 204 3.32 6.30 -22.94
N LEU A 205 2.58 5.83 -23.94
CA LEU A 205 1.15 5.54 -23.82
C LEU A 205 0.88 4.38 -22.85
N MET A 206 1.67 3.31 -22.89
CA MET A 206 1.51 2.18 -21.94
C MET A 206 1.70 2.64 -20.49
N TYR A 207 2.75 3.40 -20.22
CA TYR A 207 3.00 3.95 -18.88
C TYR A 207 1.89 4.92 -18.43
N ALA A 208 1.40 5.75 -19.35
CA ALA A 208 0.28 6.65 -19.08
C ALA A 208 -1.00 5.88 -18.68
N LEU A 209 -1.33 4.82 -19.44
CA LEU A 209 -2.49 3.98 -19.17
C LEU A 209 -2.36 3.24 -17.84
N ILE A 210 -1.20 2.63 -17.57
CA ILE A 210 -0.93 1.96 -16.30
C ILE A 210 -1.11 2.94 -15.12
N CYS A 211 -0.52 4.14 -15.22
CA CYS A 211 -0.63 5.14 -14.16
C CYS A 211 -2.05 5.70 -14.02
N ALA A 212 -2.80 5.85 -15.10
CA ALA A 212 -4.19 6.28 -15.05
C ALA A 212 -5.08 5.27 -14.32
N VAL A 213 -4.97 3.99 -14.68
CA VAL A 213 -5.71 2.90 -14.00
C VAL A 213 -5.25 2.77 -12.56
N GLY A 214 -3.93 2.80 -12.30
CA GLY A 214 -3.38 2.79 -10.96
C GLY A 214 -3.87 3.93 -10.08
N ALA A 215 -4.05 5.14 -10.64
CA ALA A 215 -4.60 6.29 -9.91
C ALA A 215 -6.06 6.11 -9.51
N LEU A 216 -6.89 5.47 -10.36
CA LEU A 216 -8.28 5.12 -10.01
C LEU A 216 -8.30 4.14 -8.82
N ILE A 217 -7.47 3.10 -8.87
CA ILE A 217 -7.33 2.12 -7.78
C ILE A 217 -6.80 2.78 -6.51
N SER A 218 -5.81 3.67 -6.62
CA SER A 218 -5.26 4.46 -5.51
C SER A 218 -6.34 5.26 -4.77
N MET A 219 -7.24 5.93 -5.51
CA MET A 219 -8.35 6.67 -4.92
C MET A 219 -9.30 5.77 -4.12
N VAL A 220 -9.58 4.56 -4.63
CA VAL A 220 -10.40 3.57 -3.90
C VAL A 220 -9.68 3.16 -2.61
N GLY A 221 -8.37 2.90 -2.66
CA GLY A 221 -7.56 2.51 -1.50
C GLY A 221 -7.60 3.54 -0.37
N ASP A 222 -7.34 4.81 -0.69
CA ASP A 222 -7.40 5.90 0.29
C ASP A 222 -8.82 6.09 0.87
N LEU A 223 -9.86 6.00 0.03
CA LEU A 223 -11.24 6.07 0.51
C LEU A 223 -11.62 4.86 1.39
N ALA A 224 -11.13 3.65 1.06
CA ALA A 224 -11.35 2.44 1.87
C ALA A 224 -10.69 2.58 3.25
N ALA A 225 -9.44 3.01 3.31
CA ALA A 225 -8.75 3.29 4.57
C ALA A 225 -9.45 4.40 5.37
N SER A 226 -9.93 5.44 4.69
CA SER A 226 -10.72 6.50 5.31
C SER A 226 -12.04 5.98 5.89
N ALA A 227 -12.73 5.05 5.20
CA ALA A 227 -13.95 4.42 5.67
C ALA A 227 -13.72 3.61 6.95
N ILE A 228 -12.65 2.81 7.01
CA ILE A 228 -12.27 2.07 8.22
C ILE A 228 -12.02 3.05 9.38
N LYS A 229 -11.26 4.12 9.14
CA LYS A 229 -10.99 5.15 10.16
C LYS A 229 -12.29 5.78 10.70
N ARG A 230 -13.25 6.12 9.83
CA ARG A 230 -14.55 6.68 10.27
C ARG A 230 -15.37 5.68 11.06
N ASN A 231 -15.46 4.42 10.61
CA ASN A 231 -16.17 3.36 11.32
C ASN A 231 -15.58 3.06 12.71
N LYS A 232 -14.29 3.28 12.89
CA LYS A 232 -13.58 3.07 14.16
C LYS A 232 -13.41 4.36 14.97
N GLU A 233 -13.99 5.48 14.52
CA GLU A 233 -13.94 6.80 15.18
C GLU A 233 -12.50 7.31 15.42
N ILE A 234 -11.57 6.89 14.57
CA ILE A 234 -10.18 7.35 14.60
C ILE A 234 -9.90 8.29 13.43
N LYS A 235 -8.88 9.13 13.58
CA LYS A 235 -8.40 10.02 12.53
C LYS A 235 -7.23 9.41 11.78
N ASP A 236 -6.26 8.86 12.48
CA ASP A 236 -5.04 8.27 11.97
C ASP A 236 -4.87 6.89 12.60
N TYR A 237 -4.31 5.92 11.89
CA TYR A 237 -4.06 4.57 12.40
C TYR A 237 -2.94 4.53 13.45
N GLY A 238 -1.97 5.44 13.33
CA GLY A 238 -0.82 5.50 14.22
C GLY A 238 -0.28 6.91 14.41
N ARG A 239 0.87 7.01 15.09
CA ARG A 239 1.59 8.28 15.34
C ARG A 239 3.09 8.14 15.08
N LEU A 240 3.50 7.12 14.35
CA LEU A 240 4.92 6.81 14.16
C LEU A 240 5.63 7.88 13.35
N ILE A 241 4.95 8.49 12.37
CA ILE A 241 5.54 9.49 11.49
C ILE A 241 5.06 10.89 11.94
N PRO A 242 5.98 11.73 12.49
CA PRO A 242 5.62 13.05 12.99
C PRO A 242 4.92 13.92 11.94
N GLY A 243 3.69 14.36 12.24
CA GLY A 243 2.86 15.17 11.36
C GLY A 243 2.18 14.43 10.20
N HIS A 244 2.41 13.12 10.05
CA HIS A 244 1.86 12.30 8.96
C HIS A 244 1.02 11.08 9.44
N GLY A 245 0.93 10.82 10.74
CA GLY A 245 0.18 9.67 11.26
C GLY A 245 1.01 8.41 11.38
N GLY A 246 0.41 7.27 11.13
CA GLY A 246 1.07 5.97 11.12
C GLY A 246 1.67 5.59 9.76
N ILE A 247 2.25 4.41 9.73
CA ILE A 247 2.73 3.77 8.50
C ILE A 247 1.55 3.50 7.57
N LEU A 248 0.48 2.93 8.10
CA LEU A 248 -0.69 2.58 7.31
C LEU A 248 -1.35 3.81 6.68
N ASP A 249 -1.29 4.98 7.36
CA ASP A 249 -1.78 6.25 6.80
C ASP A 249 -0.96 6.77 5.60
N ARG A 250 0.23 6.24 5.37
CA ARG A 250 1.11 6.63 4.24
C ARG A 250 1.09 5.64 3.10
N PHE A 251 0.72 4.40 3.39
CA PHE A 251 0.69 3.32 2.40
C PHE A 251 -0.74 2.90 2.01
N ASP A 252 -1.78 3.57 2.53
CA ASP A 252 -3.19 3.24 2.29
C ASP A 252 -3.56 3.19 0.79
N SER A 253 -3.11 4.15 0.00
CA SER A 253 -3.27 4.16 -1.46
C SER A 253 -2.29 3.18 -2.14
N VAL A 254 -1.05 3.08 -1.66
CA VAL A 254 -0.01 2.20 -2.20
C VAL A 254 -0.40 0.72 -2.08
N ILE A 255 -1.00 0.34 -0.95
CA ILE A 255 -1.49 -1.03 -0.68
C ILE A 255 -2.39 -1.51 -1.83
N PHE A 256 -3.36 -0.71 -2.24
CA PHE A 256 -4.23 -1.06 -3.37
C PHE A 256 -3.51 -1.00 -4.71
N THR A 257 -2.67 -0.01 -4.89
CA THR A 257 -2.01 0.25 -6.18
C THR A 257 -0.97 -0.81 -6.53
N ALA A 258 -0.19 -1.28 -5.54
CA ALA A 258 0.94 -2.18 -5.79
C ALA A 258 0.57 -3.49 -6.52
N PRO A 259 -0.44 -4.29 -6.10
CA PRO A 259 -0.80 -5.51 -6.81
C PRO A 259 -1.33 -5.23 -8.23
N PHE A 260 -2.10 -4.15 -8.42
CA PHE A 260 -2.64 -3.83 -9.73
C PHE A 260 -1.56 -3.37 -10.70
N ILE A 261 -0.60 -2.56 -10.26
CA ILE A 261 0.55 -2.17 -11.09
C ILE A 261 1.40 -3.39 -11.45
N TYR A 262 1.62 -4.31 -10.51
CA TYR A 262 2.32 -5.57 -10.79
C TYR A 262 1.65 -6.33 -11.94
N PHE A 263 0.33 -6.55 -11.87
CA PHE A 263 -0.41 -7.26 -12.92
C PHE A 263 -0.46 -6.49 -14.23
N LEU A 264 -0.70 -5.19 -14.20
CA LEU A 264 -0.71 -4.36 -15.41
C LEU A 264 0.67 -4.32 -16.08
N ALA A 265 1.74 -4.24 -15.31
CA ALA A 265 3.10 -4.30 -15.84
C ALA A 265 3.37 -5.64 -16.53
N ASN A 266 3.00 -6.77 -15.91
CA ASN A 266 3.19 -8.09 -16.52
C ASN A 266 2.37 -8.32 -17.81
N VAL A 267 1.24 -7.62 -17.98
CA VAL A 267 0.35 -7.81 -19.14
C VAL A 267 0.69 -6.84 -20.26
N LEU A 268 1.09 -5.61 -19.94
CA LEU A 268 1.24 -4.52 -20.89
C LEU A 268 2.71 -4.19 -21.21
N LEU A 269 3.63 -4.61 -20.35
CA LEU A 269 5.07 -4.37 -20.49
C LEU A 269 5.86 -5.66 -20.54
#